data_8f6a7ef707d3a086ee3121a1e8ad8416
#
_entry.id   8f6a7ef707d3a086ee3121a1e8ad8416
#
_cell.length_a   1.000
_cell.length_b   1.000
_cell.length_c   1.000
_cell.angle_alpha   90.00
_cell.angle_beta   90.00
_cell.angle_gamma   90.00
#
_symmetry.space_group_name_H-M   'P 1'
#
loop_
_entity.id
_entity.type
_entity.pdbx_description
1 polymer ?
#
loop_
_entity_poly.entity_id
_entity_poly.type
_entity_poly.pdbx_seq_one_letter_code
_entity_poly.pdbx_strand_id
1 'polypeptide(L)'
;RIHPNDAVRVMRALEYIETSGEPLSLRQRNHRFADRPYDCLKIGMTDERAFLYRKIDSRCDRMVKNGLVGEVEGLLARGFAEDLRPMQSLGYRHIVRHLTEGLPLAEALSLMKQDTRNYAKRQMTWFRADREVRWFGSADWDGIRKEVEAFLGSMVAVEIS
;
A
#
# COMPACT_ATOMS: atom_id res chain seq x y z
N ARG A 1 -16.50 -10.71 8.95
CA ARG A 1 -17.76 -10.62 8.19
C ARG A 1 -17.52 -9.71 6.97
N ILE A 2 -17.84 -10.21 5.77
CA ILE A 2 -17.72 -9.45 4.52
C ILE A 2 -18.97 -8.61 4.36
N HIS A 3 -18.82 -7.34 3.97
CA HIS A 3 -19.95 -6.45 3.71
C HIS A 3 -20.67 -6.92 2.41
N PRO A 4 -22.02 -7.00 2.36
CA PRO A 4 -22.75 -7.49 1.19
C PRO A 4 -22.43 -6.74 -0.12
N ASN A 5 -22.10 -5.45 -0.03
CA ASN A 5 -21.76 -4.62 -1.19
C ASN A 5 -20.30 -4.77 -1.66
N ASP A 6 -19.50 -5.59 -0.96
CA ASP A 6 -18.12 -5.88 -1.38
C ASP A 6 -18.10 -7.10 -2.33
N ALA A 7 -18.59 -6.88 -3.56
CA ALA A 7 -18.74 -7.93 -4.55
C ALA A 7 -17.44 -8.71 -4.79
N VAL A 8 -16.29 -8.05 -4.82
CA VAL A 8 -14.99 -8.68 -5.05
C VAL A 8 -14.63 -9.66 -3.94
N ARG A 9 -14.84 -9.28 -2.67
CA ARG A 9 -14.57 -10.16 -1.54
C ARG A 9 -15.60 -11.29 -1.43
N VAL A 10 -16.86 -11.01 -1.74
CA VAL A 10 -17.92 -12.02 -1.78
C VAL A 10 -17.60 -13.06 -2.86
N MET A 11 -17.29 -12.65 -4.09
CA MET A 11 -16.91 -13.55 -5.18
C MET A 11 -15.71 -14.43 -4.81
N ARG A 12 -14.65 -13.84 -4.28
CA ARG A 12 -13.46 -14.60 -3.84
C ARG A 12 -13.78 -15.61 -2.72
N ALA A 13 -14.69 -15.28 -1.82
CA ALA A 13 -15.09 -16.21 -0.78
C ALA A 13 -15.90 -17.40 -1.37
N LEU A 14 -16.74 -17.15 -2.37
CA LEU A 14 -17.48 -18.18 -3.09
C LEU A 14 -16.54 -19.07 -3.92
N GLU A 15 -15.66 -18.50 -4.72
CA GLU A 15 -14.64 -19.23 -5.48
C GLU A 15 -13.81 -20.15 -4.55
N TYR A 16 -13.47 -19.63 -3.36
CA TYR A 16 -12.75 -20.44 -2.38
C TYR A 16 -13.57 -21.62 -1.87
N ILE A 17 -14.85 -21.42 -1.59
CA ILE A 17 -15.77 -22.50 -1.14
C ILE A 17 -15.92 -23.56 -2.24
N GLU A 18 -16.11 -23.14 -3.48
CA GLU A 18 -16.25 -24.05 -4.63
C GLU A 18 -15.00 -24.92 -4.85
N THR A 19 -13.81 -24.32 -4.67
CA THR A 19 -12.55 -25.03 -4.92
C THR A 19 -12.07 -25.85 -3.74
N SER A 20 -12.34 -25.44 -2.49
CA SER A 20 -11.84 -26.12 -1.28
C SER A 20 -12.87 -26.94 -0.54
N GLY A 21 -14.16 -26.77 -0.83
CA GLY A 21 -15.26 -27.39 -0.09
C GLY A 21 -15.50 -26.81 1.30
N GLU A 22 -14.71 -25.82 1.74
CA GLU A 22 -14.77 -25.25 3.09
C GLU A 22 -14.96 -23.72 3.07
N PRO A 23 -15.70 -23.16 4.04
CA PRO A 23 -15.78 -21.71 4.19
C PRO A 23 -14.43 -21.08 4.51
N LEU A 24 -14.10 -19.97 3.83
CA LEU A 24 -12.88 -19.19 4.07
C LEU A 24 -12.70 -18.81 5.56
N SER A 25 -13.81 -18.55 6.27
CA SER A 25 -13.82 -18.23 7.70
C SER A 25 -13.38 -19.40 8.59
N LEU A 26 -13.60 -20.64 8.16
CA LEU A 26 -13.15 -21.85 8.88
C LEU A 26 -11.64 -21.98 8.75
N ARG A 27 -11.11 -21.84 7.53
CA ARG A 27 -9.65 -21.82 7.28
C ARG A 27 -8.95 -20.71 8.06
N GLN A 28 -9.48 -19.49 8.06
CA GLN A 28 -8.91 -18.38 8.82
C GLN A 28 -8.89 -18.65 10.33
N ARG A 29 -9.91 -19.33 10.87
CA ARG A 29 -9.95 -19.74 12.29
C ARG A 29 -8.92 -20.82 12.59
N ASN A 30 -8.77 -21.82 11.71
CA ASN A 30 -7.86 -22.93 11.90
C ASN A 30 -6.40 -22.49 11.74
N HIS A 31 -6.12 -21.64 10.72
CA HIS A 31 -4.77 -21.15 10.46
C HIS A 31 -4.32 -20.13 11.52
N ARG A 32 -5.21 -19.30 12.05
CA ARG A 32 -4.98 -18.24 13.04
C ARG A 32 -3.71 -17.40 12.85
N PHE A 33 -3.06 -17.54 11.70
CA PHE A 33 -1.69 -17.02 11.46
C PHE A 33 -0.71 -17.44 12.57
N ALA A 34 -0.92 -18.64 13.15
CA ALA A 34 -0.16 -19.14 14.27
C ALA A 34 1.19 -19.74 13.86
N ASP A 35 1.26 -20.24 12.62
CA ASP A 35 2.53 -20.71 12.06
C ASP A 35 3.46 -19.52 11.83
N ARG A 36 4.50 -19.45 12.64
CA ARG A 36 5.58 -18.45 12.53
C ARG A 36 6.86 -19.18 12.12
N PRO A 37 6.98 -19.53 10.80
CA PRO A 37 8.16 -20.27 10.30
C PRO A 37 9.42 -19.40 10.31
N TYR A 38 9.28 -18.10 10.54
CA TYR A 38 10.37 -17.12 10.58
C TYR A 38 10.21 -16.18 11.74
N ASP A 39 11.33 -15.85 12.38
CA ASP A 39 11.41 -14.68 13.25
C ASP A 39 11.49 -13.43 12.38
N CYS A 40 10.59 -12.49 12.60
CA CYS A 40 10.46 -11.30 11.78
C CYS A 40 10.53 -10.04 12.61
N LEU A 41 11.47 -9.15 12.31
CA LEU A 41 11.46 -7.79 12.81
C LEU A 41 10.69 -6.89 11.84
N LYS A 42 9.58 -6.32 12.29
CA LYS A 42 8.77 -5.40 11.51
C LYS A 42 9.07 -3.95 11.90
N ILE A 43 9.64 -3.19 10.98
CA ILE A 43 9.96 -1.78 11.18
C ILE A 43 9.00 -0.91 10.36
N GLY A 44 8.31 0.00 11.04
CA GLY A 44 7.49 1.03 10.43
C GLY A 44 8.18 2.39 10.52
N MET A 45 8.22 3.13 9.42
CA MET A 45 8.69 4.50 9.41
C MET A 45 7.51 5.46 9.29
N THR A 46 7.48 6.47 10.15
CA THR A 46 6.43 7.50 10.14
C THR A 46 7.00 8.87 10.48
N ASP A 47 6.25 9.88 10.08
CA ASP A 47 6.54 11.27 10.41
C ASP A 47 5.27 11.94 10.95
N GLU A 48 5.43 13.18 11.44
CA GLU A 48 4.28 14.04 11.71
C GLU A 48 3.39 14.17 10.47
N ARG A 49 2.08 14.11 10.68
CA ARG A 49 1.09 14.08 9.59
C ARG A 49 1.23 15.25 8.61
N ALA A 50 1.47 16.45 9.12
CA ALA A 50 1.62 17.63 8.27
C ALA A 50 2.87 17.52 7.40
N PHE A 51 3.96 16.98 7.93
CA PHE A 51 5.20 16.77 7.19
C PHE A 51 5.05 15.67 6.12
N LEU A 52 4.40 14.56 6.46
CA LEU A 52 4.09 13.49 5.51
C LEU A 52 3.23 14.01 4.35
N TYR A 53 2.23 14.84 4.62
CA TYR A 53 1.38 15.39 3.58
C TYR A 53 2.13 16.33 2.65
N ARG A 54 3.03 17.18 3.18
CA ARG A 54 3.92 18.01 2.34
C ARG A 54 4.82 17.17 1.44
N LYS A 55 5.39 16.07 1.96
CA LYS A 55 6.20 15.12 1.17
C LYS A 55 5.38 14.49 0.04
N ILE A 56 4.14 14.07 0.32
CA ILE A 56 3.21 13.50 -0.67
C ILE A 56 2.92 14.52 -1.76
N ASP A 57 2.53 15.73 -1.39
CA ASP A 57 2.17 16.78 -2.33
C ASP A 57 3.36 17.13 -3.24
N SER A 58 4.55 17.34 -2.67
CA SER A 58 5.77 17.58 -3.41
C SER A 58 6.16 16.41 -4.33
N ARG A 59 5.90 15.17 -3.92
CA ARG A 59 6.12 13.99 -4.77
C ARG A 59 5.19 14.00 -5.99
N CYS A 60 3.90 14.30 -5.80
CA CYS A 60 2.95 14.38 -6.90
C CYS A 60 3.35 15.47 -7.90
N ASP A 61 3.75 16.66 -7.41
CA ASP A 61 4.24 17.74 -8.26
C ASP A 61 5.46 17.31 -9.09
N ARG A 62 6.41 16.64 -8.46
CA ARG A 62 7.61 16.12 -9.14
C ARG A 62 7.28 15.05 -10.18
N MET A 63 6.33 14.16 -9.91
CA MET A 63 5.92 13.13 -10.87
C MET A 63 5.38 13.78 -12.15
N VAL A 64 4.51 14.77 -12.04
CA VAL A 64 3.99 15.51 -13.21
C VAL A 64 5.12 16.26 -13.91
N LYS A 65 5.96 16.97 -13.17
CA LYS A 65 7.13 17.69 -13.73
C LYS A 65 8.11 16.77 -14.46
N ASN A 66 8.28 15.54 -13.97
CA ASN A 66 9.20 14.56 -14.55
C ASN A 66 8.57 13.72 -15.68
N GLY A 67 7.40 14.11 -16.19
CA GLY A 67 6.86 13.55 -17.42
C GLY A 67 5.75 12.50 -17.24
N LEU A 68 5.12 12.39 -16.06
CA LEU A 68 4.02 11.45 -15.84
C LEU A 68 2.89 11.59 -16.89
N VAL A 69 2.61 12.81 -17.35
CA VAL A 69 1.57 13.02 -18.40
C VAL A 69 1.97 12.35 -19.70
N GLY A 70 3.19 12.62 -20.20
CA GLY A 70 3.68 11.99 -21.43
C GLY A 70 3.86 10.48 -21.33
N GLU A 71 4.19 9.96 -20.14
CA GLU A 71 4.24 8.52 -19.89
C GLU A 71 2.87 7.87 -20.09
N VAL A 72 1.82 8.41 -19.48
CA VAL A 72 0.46 7.89 -19.60
C VAL A 72 -0.08 8.07 -21.02
N GLU A 73 0.16 9.21 -21.66
CA GLU A 73 -0.21 9.47 -23.05
C GLU A 73 0.45 8.45 -23.98
N GLY A 74 1.74 8.18 -23.80
CA GLY A 74 2.48 7.17 -24.58
C GLY A 74 1.92 5.75 -24.39
N LEU A 75 1.43 5.41 -23.19
CA LEU A 75 0.79 4.12 -22.95
C LEU A 75 -0.56 4.01 -23.67
N LEU A 76 -1.40 5.05 -23.59
CA LEU A 76 -2.68 5.11 -24.30
C LEU A 76 -2.47 5.03 -25.81
N ALA A 77 -1.49 5.76 -26.38
CA ALA A 77 -1.15 5.73 -27.79
C ALA A 77 -0.68 4.34 -28.27
N ARG A 78 -0.10 3.53 -27.38
CA ARG A 78 0.27 2.13 -27.65
C ARG A 78 -0.91 1.15 -27.54
N GLY A 79 -2.14 1.64 -27.29
CA GLY A 79 -3.34 0.83 -27.22
C GLY A 79 -3.61 0.17 -25.87
N PHE A 80 -2.91 0.57 -24.80
CA PHE A 80 -3.29 0.13 -23.46
C PHE A 80 -4.59 0.81 -23.04
N ALA A 81 -5.65 0.02 -22.85
CA ALA A 81 -6.97 0.53 -22.50
C ALA A 81 -6.97 1.20 -21.13
N GLU A 82 -7.74 2.27 -21.01
CA GLU A 82 -7.82 3.09 -19.77
C GLU A 82 -8.41 2.34 -18.57
N ASP A 83 -9.22 1.30 -18.79
CA ASP A 83 -9.81 0.44 -17.74
C ASP A 83 -8.86 -0.64 -17.22
N LEU A 84 -7.69 -0.83 -17.82
CA LEU A 84 -6.70 -1.77 -17.35
C LEU A 84 -6.29 -1.43 -15.89
N ARG A 85 -6.15 -2.45 -15.06
CA ARG A 85 -5.78 -2.30 -13.65
C ARG A 85 -4.59 -1.37 -13.39
N PRO A 86 -3.47 -1.44 -14.14
CA PRO A 86 -2.37 -0.50 -13.97
C PRO A 86 -2.76 0.95 -14.29
N MET A 87 -3.59 1.17 -15.32
CA MET A 87 -4.06 2.50 -15.71
C MET A 87 -5.01 3.12 -14.68
N GLN A 88 -5.69 2.27 -13.89
CA GLN A 88 -6.54 2.68 -12.77
C GLN A 88 -5.77 2.84 -11.45
N SER A 89 -4.45 2.70 -11.46
CA SER A 89 -3.62 2.90 -10.27
C SER A 89 -3.57 4.37 -9.84
N LEU A 90 -3.19 4.57 -8.59
CA LEU A 90 -3.05 5.90 -8.00
C LEU A 90 -1.97 6.69 -8.77
N GLY A 91 -2.33 7.85 -9.24
CA GLY A 91 -1.51 8.66 -10.16
C GLY A 91 -2.02 8.53 -11.59
N TYR A 92 -1.89 7.36 -12.20
CA TYR A 92 -2.26 7.13 -13.60
C TYR A 92 -3.73 7.46 -13.89
N ARG A 93 -4.68 6.98 -13.09
CA ARG A 93 -6.11 7.26 -13.29
C ARG A 93 -6.46 8.75 -13.36
N HIS A 94 -5.73 9.59 -12.64
CA HIS A 94 -5.95 11.04 -12.66
C HIS A 94 -5.47 11.66 -13.96
N ILE A 95 -4.35 11.18 -14.48
CA ILE A 95 -3.80 11.61 -15.77
C ILE A 95 -4.63 11.05 -16.93
N VAL A 96 -5.09 9.80 -16.84
CA VAL A 96 -6.05 9.24 -17.82
C VAL A 96 -7.26 10.16 -17.94
N ARG A 97 -7.90 10.54 -16.82
CA ARG A 97 -9.04 11.45 -16.84
C ARG A 97 -8.72 12.83 -17.42
N HIS A 98 -7.52 13.33 -17.19
CA HIS A 98 -7.04 14.56 -17.83
C HIS A 98 -7.00 14.41 -19.35
N LEU A 99 -6.46 13.29 -19.85
CA LEU A 99 -6.24 13.05 -21.28
C LEU A 99 -7.52 12.64 -22.04
N THR A 100 -8.43 11.89 -21.39
CA THR A 100 -9.59 11.28 -22.04
C THR A 100 -10.92 11.98 -21.73
N GLU A 101 -11.06 12.55 -20.52
CA GLU A 101 -12.29 13.21 -20.07
C GLU A 101 -12.21 14.75 -20.10
N GLY A 102 -11.05 15.32 -20.46
CA GLY A 102 -10.85 16.77 -20.49
C GLY A 102 -10.72 17.43 -19.09
N LEU A 103 -10.46 16.66 -18.03
CA LEU A 103 -10.25 17.22 -16.69
C LEU A 103 -9.01 18.13 -16.71
N PRO A 104 -9.09 19.38 -16.21
CA PRO A 104 -7.93 20.27 -16.16
C PRO A 104 -6.77 19.62 -15.37
N LEU A 105 -5.53 19.73 -15.87
CA LEU A 105 -4.34 19.11 -15.23
C LEU A 105 -4.17 19.54 -13.77
N ALA A 106 -4.44 20.81 -13.46
CA ALA A 106 -4.35 21.33 -12.09
C ALA A 106 -5.36 20.64 -11.15
N GLU A 107 -6.56 20.32 -11.65
CA GLU A 107 -7.56 19.59 -10.91
C GLU A 107 -7.19 18.11 -10.76
N ALA A 108 -6.75 17.47 -11.83
CA ALA A 108 -6.23 16.10 -11.80
C ALA A 108 -5.11 15.92 -10.76
N LEU A 109 -4.18 16.88 -10.73
CA LEU A 109 -3.08 16.89 -9.73
C LEU A 109 -3.60 17.11 -8.30
N SER A 110 -4.58 17.99 -8.11
CA SER A 110 -5.21 18.19 -6.80
C SER A 110 -5.88 16.92 -6.28
N LEU A 111 -6.65 16.24 -7.12
CA LEU A 111 -7.28 14.96 -6.80
C LEU A 111 -6.23 13.87 -6.53
N MET A 112 -5.16 13.80 -7.32
CA MET A 112 -4.05 12.88 -7.12
C MET A 112 -3.40 13.06 -5.74
N LYS A 113 -3.13 14.29 -5.32
CA LYS A 113 -2.61 14.63 -3.99
C LYS A 113 -3.57 14.17 -2.89
N GLN A 114 -4.84 14.50 -3.02
CA GLN A 114 -5.88 14.12 -2.06
C GLN A 114 -5.97 12.61 -1.90
N ASP A 115 -6.05 11.87 -3.00
CA ASP A 115 -6.18 10.43 -2.98
C ASP A 115 -4.93 9.74 -2.44
N THR A 116 -3.74 10.30 -2.71
CA THR A 116 -2.48 9.80 -2.16
C THR A 116 -2.43 10.00 -0.65
N ARG A 117 -2.88 11.15 -0.12
CA ARG A 117 -3.01 11.38 1.33
C ARG A 117 -4.01 10.42 1.97
N ASN A 118 -5.15 10.17 1.32
CA ASN A 118 -6.16 9.21 1.78
C ASN A 118 -5.60 7.78 1.79
N TYR A 119 -4.80 7.42 0.79
CA TYR A 119 -4.12 6.13 0.75
C TYR A 119 -3.12 5.98 1.90
N ALA A 120 -2.28 6.98 2.14
CA ALA A 120 -1.35 6.99 3.27
C ALA A 120 -2.08 6.87 4.62
N LYS A 121 -3.22 7.56 4.80
CA LYS A 121 -4.07 7.42 6.00
C LYS A 121 -4.55 5.98 6.20
N ARG A 122 -5.01 5.32 5.12
CA ARG A 122 -5.45 3.91 5.19
C ARG A 122 -4.29 2.96 5.54
N GLN A 123 -3.11 3.18 4.95
CA GLN A 123 -1.91 2.41 5.28
C GLN A 123 -1.56 2.54 6.77
N MET A 124 -1.53 3.76 7.30
CA MET A 124 -1.24 4.01 8.71
C MET A 124 -2.26 3.32 9.64
N THR A 125 -3.55 3.36 9.29
CA THR A 125 -4.60 2.68 10.06
C THR A 125 -4.38 1.17 10.07
N TRP A 126 -4.02 0.60 8.92
CA TRP A 126 -3.82 -0.84 8.76
C TRP A 126 -2.56 -1.32 9.51
N PHE A 127 -1.43 -0.66 9.30
CA PHE A 127 -0.18 -1.04 9.95
C PHE A 127 -0.16 -0.80 11.46
N ARG A 128 -0.86 0.24 11.96
CA ARG A 128 -0.98 0.49 13.40
C ARG A 128 -1.80 -0.57 14.14
N ALA A 129 -2.62 -1.33 13.43
CA ALA A 129 -3.32 -2.46 14.00
C ALA A 129 -2.39 -3.65 14.29
N ASP A 130 -1.25 -3.74 13.62
CA ASP A 130 -0.21 -4.73 13.88
C ASP A 130 0.68 -4.28 15.03
N ARG A 131 0.55 -4.93 16.18
CA ARG A 131 1.31 -4.61 17.41
C ARG A 131 2.78 -5.00 17.34
N GLU A 132 3.17 -5.80 16.35
CA GLU A 132 4.56 -6.23 16.15
C GLU A 132 5.38 -5.17 15.40
N VAL A 133 4.74 -4.19 14.79
CA VAL A 133 5.44 -3.10 14.10
C VAL A 133 6.07 -2.14 15.10
N ARG A 134 7.38 -2.02 15.05
CA ARG A 134 8.16 -1.02 15.80
C ARG A 134 8.29 0.25 14.98
N TRP A 135 7.80 1.36 15.52
CA TRP A 135 7.67 2.61 14.79
C TRP A 135 8.83 3.56 15.11
N PHE A 136 9.42 4.12 14.04
CA PHE A 136 10.51 5.10 14.09
C PHE A 136 10.17 6.34 13.27
N GLY A 137 10.77 7.48 13.64
CA GLY A 137 10.78 8.65 12.76
C GLY A 137 11.57 8.36 11.48
N SER A 138 11.18 8.98 10.35
CA SER A 138 11.84 8.71 9.05
C SER A 138 13.32 9.13 9.00
N ALA A 139 13.80 9.89 9.97
CA ALA A 139 15.19 10.31 10.13
C ALA A 139 15.95 9.53 11.21
N ASP A 140 15.30 8.67 11.98
CA ASP A 140 15.90 7.94 13.12
C ASP A 140 16.62 6.65 12.66
N TRP A 141 17.65 6.83 11.84
CA TRP A 141 18.45 5.71 11.35
C TRP A 141 19.25 5.01 12.44
N ASP A 142 19.68 5.73 13.46
CA ASP A 142 20.42 5.14 14.59
C ASP A 142 19.54 4.27 15.46
N GLY A 143 18.29 4.69 15.73
CA GLY A 143 17.30 3.87 16.40
C GLY A 143 16.97 2.60 15.63
N ILE A 144 16.74 2.72 14.32
CA ILE A 144 16.48 1.58 13.45
C ILE A 144 17.67 0.60 13.45
N ARG A 145 18.89 1.11 13.30
CA ARG A 145 20.10 0.28 13.31
C ARG A 145 20.25 -0.50 14.59
N LYS A 146 20.13 0.17 15.76
CA LYS A 146 20.20 -0.49 17.08
C LYS A 146 19.16 -1.61 17.22
N GLU A 147 17.94 -1.37 16.73
CA GLU A 147 16.89 -2.37 16.76
C GLU A 147 17.20 -3.59 15.91
N VAL A 148 17.76 -3.38 14.70
CA VAL A 148 18.19 -4.46 13.80
C VAL A 148 19.35 -5.24 14.43
N GLU A 149 20.36 -4.55 14.97
CA GLU A 149 21.52 -5.20 15.63
C GLU A 149 21.08 -6.04 16.85
N ALA A 150 20.16 -5.53 17.65
CA ALA A 150 19.61 -6.28 18.79
C ALA A 150 18.84 -7.52 18.34
N PHE A 151 18.05 -7.41 17.27
CA PHE A 151 17.31 -8.55 16.70
C PHE A 151 18.25 -9.62 16.18
N LEU A 152 19.27 -9.25 15.41
CA LEU A 152 20.26 -10.20 14.87
C LEU A 152 21.09 -10.83 15.98
N GLY A 153 21.48 -10.06 17.02
CA GLY A 153 22.21 -10.58 18.16
C GLY A 153 21.42 -11.61 18.98
N SER A 154 20.10 -11.44 19.09
CA SER A 154 19.23 -12.42 19.74
C SER A 154 19.11 -13.74 18.97
N MET A 155 19.19 -13.71 17.65
CA MET A 155 19.14 -14.91 16.79
C MET A 155 20.41 -15.77 16.94
N VAL A 156 21.59 -15.11 16.99
CA VAL A 156 22.88 -15.82 17.15
C VAL A 156 22.98 -16.50 18.52
N ALA A 157 22.39 -15.93 19.56
CA ALA A 157 22.40 -16.51 20.89
C ALA A 157 21.55 -17.80 21.03
N VAL A 158 20.53 -17.96 20.17
CA VAL A 158 19.64 -19.15 20.16
C VAL A 158 20.31 -20.35 19.47
N GLU A 159 21.21 -20.13 18.50
CA GLU A 159 21.91 -21.20 17.78
C GLU A 159 23.07 -21.83 18.59
N ILE A 160 23.47 -21.22 19.72
CA ILE A 160 24.62 -21.67 20.54
C ILE A 160 24.14 -22.39 21.83
N SER A 161 22.83 -22.48 22.05
CA SER A 161 22.23 -23.10 23.24
C SER A 161 21.56 -24.43 22.89
#